data_a77da189afee1246d379b75eaabaf2f9
#
_entry.id   a77da189afee1246d379b75eaabaf2f9
#
_cell.length_a   1.000
_cell.length_b   1.000
_cell.length_c   1.000
_cell.angle_alpha   90.00
_cell.angle_beta   90.00
_cell.angle_gamma   90.00
#
_symmetry.space_group_name_H-M   'P 1'
#
loop_
_entity.id
_entity.type
_entity.pdbx_description
1 polymer ?
#
loop_
_entity_poly.entity_id
_entity_poly.type
_entity_poly.pdbx_seq_one_letter_code
_entity_poly.pdbx_strand_id
1 'polypeptide(L)'
;MIRLIFVVIFLLLYFILGLPVLGVLWLIGKRNKPAADIASLRIVQWAFKVILFLCGTKLTVIGEENVPKDQPVLYIANHQSYFDIVVSYSRCPGLTGYIAKDGLEKVPILSIWMKRLYCLFLNRQDIKEGMKTILKGIDQIKHGIS
;
A
#
# COMPACT_ATOMS: atom_id res chain seq x y z
N MET A 1 -24.27 -3.71 -9.36
CA MET A 1 -24.40 -2.26 -9.11
C MET A 1 -24.44 -1.90 -7.63
N ILE A 2 -25.28 -2.51 -6.79
CA ILE A 2 -25.39 -2.20 -5.34
C ILE A 2 -24.04 -2.30 -4.60
N ARG A 3 -23.27 -3.36 -4.81
CA ARG A 3 -21.95 -3.55 -4.19
C ARG A 3 -20.97 -2.41 -4.49
N LEU A 4 -20.98 -1.90 -5.71
CA LEU A 4 -20.12 -0.77 -6.11
C LEU A 4 -20.46 0.49 -5.30
N ILE A 5 -21.75 0.75 -5.06
CA ILE A 5 -22.20 1.89 -4.26
C ILE A 5 -21.62 1.79 -2.84
N PHE A 6 -21.70 0.61 -2.20
CA PHE A 6 -21.12 0.41 -0.87
C PHE A 6 -19.61 0.61 -0.85
N VAL A 7 -18.89 0.16 -1.88
CA VAL A 7 -17.44 0.39 -1.99
C VAL A 7 -17.13 1.88 -2.12
N VAL A 8 -17.87 2.61 -2.95
CA VAL A 8 -17.68 4.06 -3.11
C VAL A 8 -17.96 4.81 -1.81
N ILE A 9 -19.07 4.51 -1.14
CA ILE A 9 -19.40 5.10 0.17
C ILE A 9 -18.30 4.79 1.18
N PHE A 10 -17.84 3.55 1.26
CA PHE A 10 -16.76 3.15 2.15
C PHE A 10 -15.46 3.93 1.86
N LEU A 11 -15.07 4.07 0.60
CA LEU A 11 -13.86 4.81 0.22
C LEU A 11 -13.96 6.30 0.59
N LEU A 12 -15.13 6.94 0.36
CA LEU A 12 -15.35 8.32 0.76
C LEU A 12 -15.22 8.49 2.28
N LEU A 13 -15.87 7.63 3.05
CA LEU A 13 -15.77 7.63 4.52
C LEU A 13 -14.33 7.34 4.98
N TYR A 14 -13.66 6.37 4.37
CA TYR A 14 -12.28 6.05 4.69
C TYR A 14 -11.33 7.23 4.48
N PHE A 15 -11.46 7.97 3.39
CA PHE A 15 -10.61 9.13 3.13
C PHE A 15 -10.94 10.30 4.07
N ILE A 16 -12.22 10.57 4.37
CA ILE A 16 -12.62 11.63 5.29
C ILE A 16 -12.14 11.31 6.71
N LEU A 17 -12.46 10.13 7.23
CA LEU A 17 -12.07 9.69 8.57
C LEU A 17 -10.57 9.39 8.67
N GLY A 18 -9.93 9.08 7.56
CA GLY A 18 -8.50 8.85 7.46
C GLY A 18 -7.65 10.10 7.73
N LEU A 19 -8.18 11.32 7.52
CA LEU A 19 -7.45 12.55 7.79
C LEU A 19 -7.05 12.70 9.26
N PRO A 20 -7.96 12.65 10.25
CA PRO A 20 -7.58 12.69 11.66
C PRO A 20 -6.68 11.49 12.04
N VAL A 21 -6.90 10.31 11.47
CA VAL A 21 -6.04 9.14 11.69
C VAL A 21 -4.62 9.40 11.23
N LEU A 22 -4.42 10.02 10.06
CA LEU A 22 -3.09 10.43 9.59
C LEU A 22 -2.41 11.40 10.55
N GLY A 23 -3.16 12.34 11.14
CA GLY A 23 -2.65 13.25 12.16
C GLY A 23 -2.16 12.51 13.41
N VAL A 24 -2.95 11.55 13.91
CA VAL A 24 -2.56 10.71 15.05
C VAL A 24 -1.33 9.87 14.72
N LEU A 25 -1.29 9.24 13.56
CA LEU A 25 -0.15 8.43 13.10
C LEU A 25 1.11 9.29 12.94
N TRP A 26 0.99 10.56 12.54
CA TRP A 26 2.10 11.49 12.46
C TRP A 26 2.65 11.81 13.86
N LEU A 27 1.78 12.06 14.84
CA LEU A 27 2.17 12.29 16.23
C LEU A 27 2.88 11.06 16.84
N ILE A 28 2.32 9.87 16.64
CA ILE A 28 2.94 8.61 17.09
C ILE A 28 4.32 8.45 16.42
N GLY A 29 4.42 8.74 15.12
CA GLY A 29 5.65 8.61 14.34
C GLY A 29 6.78 9.50 14.80
N LYS A 30 6.47 10.63 15.47
CA LYS A 30 7.50 11.49 16.10
C LYS A 30 8.19 10.82 17.29
N ARG A 31 7.50 9.91 17.98
CA ARG A 31 8.01 9.20 19.16
C ARG A 31 8.44 7.78 18.83
N ASN A 32 7.68 7.10 18.00
CA ASN A 32 7.89 5.69 17.63
C ASN A 32 7.49 5.48 16.16
N LYS A 33 8.45 5.72 15.26
CA LYS A 33 8.24 5.57 13.82
C LYS A 33 7.85 4.14 13.42
N PRO A 34 8.54 3.07 13.89
CA PRO A 34 8.16 1.71 13.54
C PRO A 34 6.72 1.35 13.93
N ALA A 35 6.25 1.76 15.12
CA ALA A 35 4.88 1.52 15.54
C ALA A 35 3.87 2.23 14.63
N ALA A 36 4.14 3.49 14.25
CA ALA A 36 3.29 4.24 13.34
C ALA A 36 3.25 3.64 11.94
N ASP A 37 4.36 3.11 11.45
CA ASP A 37 4.45 2.48 10.12
C ASP A 37 3.65 1.16 10.10
N ILE A 38 3.81 0.31 11.10
CA ILE A 38 3.03 -0.92 11.23
C ILE A 38 1.52 -0.63 11.41
N ALA A 39 1.17 0.36 12.23
CA ALA A 39 -0.23 0.77 12.38
C ALA A 39 -0.82 1.24 11.04
N SER A 40 -0.07 2.02 10.26
CA SER A 40 -0.48 2.47 8.92
C SER A 40 -0.72 1.28 7.98
N LEU A 41 0.20 0.30 7.97
CA LEU A 41 0.04 -0.93 7.19
C LEU A 41 -1.25 -1.66 7.58
N ARG A 42 -1.49 -1.88 8.87
CA ARG A 42 -2.66 -2.63 9.35
C ARG A 42 -3.98 -1.94 9.02
N ILE A 43 -4.03 -0.61 9.10
CA ILE A 43 -5.21 0.19 8.73
C ILE A 43 -5.52 0.02 7.24
N VAL A 44 -4.51 0.11 6.36
CA VAL A 44 -4.73 -0.06 4.91
C VAL A 44 -5.09 -1.50 4.58
N GLN A 45 -4.46 -2.48 5.20
CA GLN A 45 -4.83 -3.89 5.03
C GLN A 45 -6.26 -4.17 5.46
N TRP A 46 -6.70 -3.59 6.58
CA TRP A 46 -8.09 -3.68 7.03
C TRP A 46 -9.03 -3.09 5.98
N ALA A 47 -8.74 -1.87 5.49
CA ALA A 47 -9.56 -1.23 4.46
C ALA A 47 -9.67 -2.08 3.19
N PHE A 48 -8.56 -2.68 2.75
CA PHE A 48 -8.56 -3.56 1.57
C PHE A 48 -9.36 -4.84 1.80
N LYS A 49 -9.29 -5.44 3.00
CA LYS A 49 -10.15 -6.58 3.36
C LYS A 49 -11.63 -6.22 3.35
N VAL A 50 -11.98 -5.02 3.82
CA VAL A 50 -13.37 -4.52 3.75
C VAL A 50 -13.82 -4.36 2.30
N ILE A 51 -12.97 -3.81 1.43
CA ILE A 51 -13.27 -3.68 0.00
C ILE A 51 -13.50 -5.07 -0.63
N LEU A 52 -12.62 -6.04 -0.36
CA LEU A 52 -12.78 -7.42 -0.84
C LEU A 52 -14.10 -8.05 -0.39
N PHE A 53 -14.47 -7.83 0.88
CA PHE A 53 -15.74 -8.30 1.44
C PHE A 53 -16.95 -7.64 0.73
N LEU A 54 -16.95 -6.32 0.59
CA LEU A 54 -18.02 -5.57 -0.07
C LEU A 54 -18.17 -5.96 -1.53
N CYS A 55 -17.06 -6.23 -2.23
CA CYS A 55 -17.06 -6.75 -3.59
C CYS A 55 -17.61 -8.19 -3.67
N GLY A 56 -17.69 -8.90 -2.54
CA GLY A 56 -18.06 -10.32 -2.49
C GLY A 56 -17.00 -11.22 -3.12
N THR A 57 -15.74 -10.84 -3.01
CA THR A 57 -14.61 -11.57 -3.59
C THR A 57 -14.37 -12.86 -2.82
N LYS A 58 -14.32 -13.98 -3.52
CA LYS A 58 -13.81 -15.24 -2.99
C LYS A 58 -12.35 -15.35 -3.38
N LEU A 59 -11.48 -15.37 -2.39
CA LEU A 59 -10.04 -15.42 -2.61
C LEU A 59 -9.52 -16.81 -2.26
N THR A 60 -8.85 -17.46 -3.21
CA THR A 60 -8.08 -18.68 -2.99
C THR A 60 -6.61 -18.32 -3.16
N VAL A 61 -5.80 -18.57 -2.14
CA VAL A 61 -4.36 -18.29 -2.15
C VAL A 61 -3.62 -19.61 -2.06
N ILE A 62 -2.67 -19.82 -2.95
CA ILE A 62 -1.86 -21.03 -3.03
C ILE A 62 -0.38 -20.62 -2.96
N GLY A 63 0.41 -21.29 -2.13
CA GLY A 63 1.84 -21.07 -2.03
C GLY A 63 2.25 -19.88 -1.15
N GLU A 64 1.34 -19.28 -0.37
CA GLU A 64 1.67 -18.16 0.53
C GLU A 64 2.69 -18.59 1.60
N GLU A 65 2.72 -19.84 1.96
CA GLU A 65 3.68 -20.43 2.88
C GLU A 65 5.13 -20.33 2.39
N ASN A 66 5.34 -20.20 1.07
CA ASN A 66 6.65 -20.06 0.45
C ASN A 66 7.21 -18.63 0.53
N VAL A 67 6.40 -17.65 0.93
CA VAL A 67 6.85 -16.27 1.07
C VAL A 67 7.66 -16.12 2.35
N PRO A 68 8.95 -15.72 2.28
CA PRO A 68 9.77 -15.45 3.46
C PRO A 68 9.12 -14.39 4.35
N LYS A 69 9.12 -14.62 5.67
CA LYS A 69 8.51 -13.71 6.67
C LYS A 69 9.54 -12.99 7.52
N ASP A 70 10.76 -13.44 7.50
CA ASP A 70 11.89 -13.02 8.32
C ASP A 70 12.87 -12.08 7.59
N GLN A 71 12.64 -11.87 6.30
CA GLN A 71 13.46 -10.99 5.47
C GLN A 71 12.60 -10.22 4.46
N PRO A 72 13.04 -9.02 4.03
CA PRO A 72 12.38 -8.30 2.94
C PRO A 72 12.54 -9.04 1.62
N VAL A 73 11.51 -8.98 0.79
CA VAL A 73 11.46 -9.65 -0.52
C VAL A 73 11.01 -8.67 -1.60
N LEU A 74 11.46 -8.90 -2.82
CA LEU A 74 10.96 -8.20 -4.00
C LEU A 74 9.79 -9.00 -4.59
N TYR A 75 8.59 -8.42 -4.52
CA TYR A 75 7.42 -9.00 -5.19
C TYR A 75 7.37 -8.55 -6.65
N ILE A 76 7.35 -9.49 -7.55
CA ILE A 76 7.13 -9.25 -8.97
C ILE A 76 5.85 -9.94 -9.38
N ALA A 77 4.88 -9.18 -9.90
CA ALA A 77 3.59 -9.70 -10.28
C ALA A 77 3.16 -9.20 -11.66
N ASN A 78 2.44 -10.03 -12.40
CA ASN A 78 1.78 -9.63 -13.63
C ASN A 78 0.41 -9.02 -13.30
N HIS A 79 0.39 -7.70 -13.06
CA HIS A 79 -0.83 -6.97 -12.74
C HIS A 79 -1.68 -6.73 -13.98
N GLN A 80 -2.97 -7.04 -13.87
CA GLN A 80 -3.97 -6.76 -14.90
C GLN A 80 -4.90 -5.61 -14.49
N SER A 81 -5.04 -5.37 -13.17
CA SER A 81 -5.94 -4.34 -12.65
C SER A 81 -5.45 -3.73 -11.33
N TYR A 82 -6.04 -2.59 -10.95
CA TYR A 82 -5.83 -2.04 -9.60
C TYR A 82 -6.35 -2.95 -8.49
N PHE A 83 -7.26 -3.87 -8.81
CA PHE A 83 -7.80 -4.81 -7.84
C PHE A 83 -6.75 -5.83 -7.38
N ASP A 84 -5.78 -6.14 -8.22
CA ASP A 84 -4.67 -7.03 -7.87
C ASP A 84 -3.83 -6.46 -6.71
N ILE A 85 -3.72 -5.12 -6.64
CA ILE A 85 -3.06 -4.43 -5.52
C ILE A 85 -3.87 -4.60 -4.24
N VAL A 86 -5.20 -4.47 -4.31
CA VAL A 86 -6.08 -4.65 -3.14
C VAL A 86 -5.93 -6.07 -2.58
N VAL A 87 -5.90 -7.07 -3.45
CA VAL A 87 -5.74 -8.48 -3.08
C VAL A 87 -4.36 -8.72 -2.46
N SER A 88 -3.29 -8.41 -3.18
CA SER A 88 -1.93 -8.73 -2.77
C SER A 88 -1.52 -7.95 -1.51
N TYR A 89 -1.81 -6.64 -1.44
CA TYR A 89 -1.43 -5.82 -0.30
C TYR A 89 -2.15 -6.22 0.99
N SER A 90 -3.41 -6.68 0.90
CA SER A 90 -4.16 -7.16 2.06
C SER A 90 -3.49 -8.34 2.77
N ARG A 91 -2.49 -8.99 2.12
CA ARG A 91 -1.80 -10.20 2.55
C ARG A 91 -0.30 -10.01 2.83
N CYS A 92 0.27 -8.85 2.53
CA CYS A 92 1.68 -8.60 2.80
C CYS A 92 2.01 -8.83 4.28
N PRO A 93 3.03 -9.63 4.63
CA PRO A 93 3.34 -9.97 6.02
C PRO A 93 3.91 -8.79 6.79
N GLY A 94 4.72 -7.96 6.15
CA GLY A 94 5.44 -6.80 6.70
C GLY A 94 5.30 -5.54 5.86
N LEU A 95 6.08 -4.53 6.22
CA LEU A 95 6.13 -3.28 5.48
C LEU A 95 6.51 -3.54 4.02
N THR A 96 5.66 -3.09 3.13
CA THR A 96 5.80 -3.32 1.71
C THR A 96 5.45 -2.04 0.97
N GLY A 97 6.37 -1.54 0.15
CA GLY A 97 6.15 -0.41 -0.75
C GLY A 97 5.88 -0.89 -2.16
N TYR A 98 5.00 -0.19 -2.89
CA TYR A 98 4.75 -0.46 -4.30
C TYR A 98 5.43 0.59 -5.18
N ILE A 99 5.90 0.17 -6.35
CA ILE A 99 6.31 1.10 -7.39
C ILE A 99 5.07 1.48 -8.20
N ALA A 100 4.61 2.70 -8.02
CA ALA A 100 3.41 3.24 -8.63
C ALA A 100 3.74 4.21 -9.77
N LYS A 101 2.76 4.47 -10.65
CA LYS A 101 2.88 5.52 -11.67
C LYS A 101 2.93 6.90 -11.00
N ASP A 102 3.79 7.78 -11.48
CA ASP A 102 3.99 9.17 -11.01
C ASP A 102 2.69 9.98 -10.91
N GLY A 103 1.73 9.78 -11.82
CA GLY A 103 0.42 10.44 -11.78
C GLY A 103 -0.35 10.24 -10.47
N LEU A 104 -0.14 9.12 -9.75
CA LEU A 104 -0.78 8.86 -8.45
C LEU A 104 -0.22 9.75 -7.34
N GLU A 105 0.97 10.29 -7.49
CA GLU A 105 1.53 11.24 -6.53
C GLU A 105 0.71 12.53 -6.43
N LYS A 106 0.02 12.90 -7.51
CA LYS A 106 -0.80 14.10 -7.60
C LYS A 106 -2.20 13.94 -6.99
N VAL A 107 -2.59 12.71 -6.60
CA VAL A 107 -3.89 12.44 -5.99
C VAL A 107 -3.81 12.75 -4.49
N PRO A 108 -4.52 13.79 -4.01
CA PRO A 108 -4.50 14.17 -2.59
C PRO A 108 -4.92 13.00 -1.68
N ILE A 109 -4.49 13.02 -0.43
CA ILE A 109 -4.78 12.00 0.60
C ILE A 109 -4.25 10.63 0.22
N LEU A 110 -4.57 10.09 -0.98
CA LEU A 110 -4.03 8.81 -1.45
C LEU A 110 -2.50 8.83 -1.48
N SER A 111 -1.89 9.87 -2.05
CA SER A 111 -0.42 10.00 -2.09
C SER A 111 0.21 10.06 -0.71
N ILE A 112 -0.48 10.65 0.27
CA ILE A 112 -0.02 10.69 1.67
C ILE A 112 0.01 9.28 2.26
N TRP A 113 -1.07 8.49 2.09
CA TRP A 113 -1.11 7.10 2.50
C TRP A 113 -0.06 6.26 1.80
N MET A 114 0.10 6.42 0.47
CA MET A 114 1.11 5.69 -0.31
C MET A 114 2.53 6.00 0.17
N LYS A 115 2.88 7.28 0.37
CA LYS A 115 4.20 7.69 0.88
C LYS A 115 4.46 7.13 2.29
N ARG A 116 3.43 7.09 3.11
CA ARG A 116 3.52 6.53 4.45
C ARG A 116 3.76 5.02 4.46
N LEU A 117 3.35 4.34 3.40
CA LEU A 117 3.56 2.91 3.17
C LEU A 117 4.78 2.64 2.27
N TYR A 118 5.71 3.61 2.18
CA TYR A 118 6.95 3.48 1.41
C TYR A 118 6.76 3.25 -0.09
N CYS A 119 5.57 3.56 -0.65
CA CYS A 119 5.37 3.51 -2.09
C CYS A 119 6.25 4.54 -2.80
N LEU A 120 6.82 4.13 -3.91
CA LEU A 120 7.65 4.96 -4.77
C LEU A 120 6.89 5.31 -6.05
N PHE A 121 7.10 6.52 -6.55
CA PHE A 121 6.45 6.99 -7.76
C PHE A 121 7.48 7.00 -8.91
N LEU A 122 7.19 6.24 -9.96
CA LEU A 122 8.10 6.05 -11.08
C LEU A 122 7.66 6.89 -12.27
N ASN A 123 8.49 7.85 -12.65
CA ASN A 123 8.36 8.52 -13.93
C ASN A 123 8.96 7.62 -15.03
N ARG A 124 8.10 7.09 -15.89
CA ARG A 124 8.50 6.20 -16.99
C ARG A 124 9.06 6.94 -18.21
N GLN A 125 8.88 8.26 -18.26
CA GLN A 125 9.33 9.09 -19.38
C GLN A 125 10.73 9.65 -19.14
N ASP A 126 11.19 9.72 -17.90
CA ASP A 126 12.53 10.18 -17.53
C ASP A 126 13.35 9.03 -16.94
N ILE A 127 14.31 8.54 -17.73
CA ILE A 127 15.18 7.42 -17.35
C ILE A 127 16.01 7.76 -16.12
N LYS A 128 16.48 8.99 -15.97
CA LYS A 128 17.31 9.40 -14.83
C LYS A 128 16.50 9.41 -13.54
N GLU A 129 15.31 9.99 -13.56
CA GLU A 129 14.39 9.98 -12.41
C GLU A 129 13.89 8.56 -12.11
N GLY A 130 13.61 7.76 -13.14
CA GLY A 130 13.27 6.35 -12.99
C GLY A 130 14.38 5.56 -12.29
N MET A 131 15.63 5.75 -12.68
CA MET A 131 16.79 5.10 -12.05
C MET A 131 16.92 5.49 -10.58
N LYS A 132 16.75 6.76 -10.23
CA LYS A 132 16.76 7.22 -8.81
C LYS A 132 15.67 6.52 -8.00
N THR A 133 14.49 6.37 -8.59
CA THR A 133 13.36 5.67 -7.92
C THR A 133 13.69 4.21 -7.66
N ILE A 134 14.30 3.52 -8.62
CA ILE A 134 14.74 2.12 -8.43
C ILE A 134 15.83 2.00 -7.36
N LEU A 135 16.81 2.92 -7.36
CA LEU A 135 17.85 2.93 -6.32
C LEU A 135 17.26 3.15 -4.92
N LYS A 136 16.24 4.00 -4.78
CA LYS A 136 15.50 4.14 -3.51
C LYS A 136 14.79 2.84 -3.11
N GLY A 137 14.21 2.12 -4.06
CA GLY A 137 13.60 0.81 -3.79
C GLY A 137 14.62 -0.21 -3.28
N ILE A 138 15.80 -0.27 -3.89
CA ILE A 138 16.90 -1.12 -3.43
C ILE A 138 17.32 -0.76 -2.00
N ASP A 139 17.41 0.54 -1.71
CA ASP A 139 17.73 1.02 -0.36
C ASP A 139 16.65 0.63 0.66
N GLN A 140 15.35 0.73 0.31
CA GLN A 140 14.25 0.28 1.16
C GLN A 140 14.35 -1.20 1.51
N ILE A 141 14.66 -2.07 0.53
CA ILE A 141 14.86 -3.51 0.77
C ILE A 141 16.00 -3.74 1.77
N LYS A 142 17.13 -3.02 1.65
CA LYS A 142 18.23 -3.10 2.60
C LYS A 142 17.84 -2.70 4.03
N HIS A 143 16.81 -1.86 4.16
CA HIS A 143 16.27 -1.40 5.45
C HIS A 143 15.05 -2.19 5.94
N GLY A 144 14.78 -3.36 5.37
CA GLY A 144 13.73 -4.27 5.84
C GLY A 144 12.33 -4.00 5.28
N ILE A 145 12.21 -3.23 4.21
CA ILE A 145 10.93 -2.91 3.54
C ILE A 145 10.89 -3.66 2.22
N SER A 146 9.88 -4.50 2.03
CA SER A 146 9.65 -5.26 0.79
C SER A 146 9.10 -4.39 -0.31
#